data_5aa8370f47124f6ceba8a4520d19d142
#
_entry.id   5aa8370f47124f6ceba8a4520d19d142
#
_cell.length_a   1.000
_cell.length_b   1.000
_cell.length_c   1.000
_cell.angle_alpha   90.00
_cell.angle_beta   90.00
_cell.angle_gamma   90.00
#
_symmetry.space_group_name_H-M   'P 1'
#
loop_
_entity.id
_entity.type
_entity.pdbx_description
1 polymer ?
#
loop_
_entity_poly.entity_id
_entity_poly.type
_entity_poly.pdbx_seq_one_letter_code
_entity_poly.pdbx_strand_id
1 'polypeptide(L)'
;MASSMRARICWVSPDEGGRSTIPPGPTYSTAARFERLRERWPHEAWSIVAEFLGSPDENGCLDARVRLLNPEGPADLLTVGSQFDLFEGARLVARGTVTEPEP
;
A
#
# COMPACT_ATOMS: atom_id res chain seq x y z
N MET A 1 16.06 -11.36 4.97
CA MET A 1 14.66 -11.72 5.32
C MET A 1 13.79 -10.49 5.16
N ALA A 2 12.69 -10.64 4.41
CA ALA A 2 11.78 -9.51 4.22
C ALA A 2 11.10 -9.16 5.52
N SER A 3 11.07 -7.87 5.86
CA SER A 3 10.40 -7.38 7.04
C SER A 3 8.99 -6.94 6.69
N SER A 4 8.05 -7.26 7.57
CA SER A 4 6.68 -6.78 7.44
C SER A 4 6.46 -5.61 8.37
N MET A 5 5.61 -4.67 7.94
CA MET A 5 5.25 -3.51 8.71
C MET A 5 3.73 -3.42 8.79
N ARG A 6 3.22 -2.77 9.81
CA ARG A 6 1.82 -2.40 9.86
C ARG A 6 1.61 -1.10 9.11
N ALA A 7 0.52 -1.02 8.40
CA ALA A 7 0.16 0.19 7.66
C ALA A 7 -1.35 0.40 7.72
N ARG A 8 -1.75 1.66 7.66
CA ARG A 8 -3.14 2.01 7.48
C ARG A 8 -3.35 2.33 6.01
N ILE A 9 -4.30 1.65 5.39
CA ILE A 9 -4.60 1.79 3.96
C ILE A 9 -6.00 2.34 3.81
N CYS A 10 -6.14 3.44 3.08
CA CYS A 10 -7.41 4.08 2.83
C CYS A 10 -7.71 4.02 1.33
N TRP A 11 -8.83 3.38 0.99
CA TRP A 11 -9.23 3.20 -0.40
C TRP A 11 -9.81 4.49 -0.95
N VAL A 12 -9.42 4.81 -2.20
CA VAL A 12 -10.01 5.93 -2.92
C VAL A 12 -11.40 5.53 -3.37
N SER A 13 -12.39 6.39 -3.12
CA SER A 13 -13.78 6.08 -3.47
C SER A 13 -13.97 6.02 -4.99
N PRO A 14 -14.98 5.27 -5.46
CA PRO A 14 -15.30 5.26 -6.89
C PRO A 14 -15.59 6.64 -7.45
N ASP A 15 -16.21 7.51 -6.65
CA ASP A 15 -16.52 8.89 -7.07
C ASP A 15 -15.26 9.70 -7.34
N GLU A 16 -14.16 9.33 -6.73
CA GLU A 16 -12.87 9.99 -6.90
C GLU A 16 -11.95 9.25 -7.87
N GLY A 17 -12.47 8.27 -8.59
CA GLY A 17 -11.71 7.53 -9.59
C GLY A 17 -11.09 6.24 -9.10
N GLY A 18 -11.38 5.82 -7.88
CA GLY A 18 -10.88 4.57 -7.32
C GLY A 18 -11.61 3.34 -7.87
N ARG A 19 -11.31 2.18 -7.27
CA ARG A 19 -11.99 0.94 -7.63
C ARG A 19 -13.47 1.01 -7.28
N SER A 20 -14.29 0.33 -8.06
CA SER A 20 -15.72 0.24 -7.76
C SER A 20 -16.00 -0.56 -6.49
N THR A 21 -15.10 -1.51 -6.15
CA THR A 21 -15.20 -2.29 -4.93
C THR A 21 -13.82 -2.46 -4.32
N ILE A 22 -13.78 -2.62 -3.00
CA ILE A 22 -12.53 -2.93 -2.29
C ILE A 22 -12.19 -4.39 -2.55
N PRO A 23 -10.91 -4.72 -2.84
CA PRO A 23 -10.54 -6.12 -3.07
C PRO A 23 -10.95 -7.00 -1.88
N PRO A 24 -11.45 -8.20 -2.13
CA PRO A 24 -11.95 -9.05 -1.03
C PRO A 24 -10.87 -9.58 -0.11
N GLY A 25 -9.62 -9.54 -0.51
CA GLY A 25 -8.55 -10.07 0.32
C GLY A 25 -8.62 -11.57 0.49
N PRO A 26 -7.91 -12.13 1.47
CA PRO A 26 -7.15 -11.42 2.50
C PRO A 26 -5.88 -10.73 2.00
N THR A 27 -5.39 -11.09 0.82
CA THR A 27 -4.12 -10.60 0.30
C THR A 27 -4.33 -9.81 -0.99
N TYR A 28 -3.63 -8.69 -1.11
CA TYR A 28 -3.70 -7.84 -2.29
C TYR A 28 -2.29 -7.37 -2.63
N SER A 29 -1.94 -7.40 -3.91
CA SER A 29 -0.63 -6.97 -4.37
C SER A 29 -0.77 -6.04 -5.55
N THR A 30 -0.06 -4.92 -5.51
CA THR A 30 -0.09 -3.97 -6.62
C THR A 30 1.12 -3.04 -6.55
N ALA A 31 1.29 -2.24 -7.61
CA ALA A 31 2.37 -1.25 -7.67
C ALA A 31 2.15 -0.13 -6.68
N ALA A 32 3.23 0.31 -6.04
CA ALA A 32 3.18 1.40 -5.08
C ALA A 32 4.11 2.52 -5.50
N ARG A 33 3.60 3.74 -5.44
CA ARG A 33 4.41 4.94 -5.61
C ARG A 33 4.74 5.46 -4.22
N PHE A 34 6.00 5.29 -3.82
CA PHE A 34 6.45 5.78 -2.52
C PHE A 34 6.76 7.26 -2.60
N GLU A 35 6.35 8.01 -1.58
CA GLU A 35 6.59 9.45 -1.55
C GLU A 35 8.06 9.79 -1.72
N ARG A 36 8.95 8.97 -1.13
CA ARG A 36 10.40 9.17 -1.22
C ARG A 36 10.94 9.02 -2.64
N LEU A 37 10.23 8.25 -3.48
CA LEU A 37 10.67 7.98 -4.86
C LEU A 37 9.73 8.61 -5.87
N ARG A 38 8.97 9.61 -5.47
CA ARG A 38 7.93 10.21 -6.29
C ARG A 38 8.46 10.71 -7.63
N GLU A 39 9.64 11.31 -7.63
CA GLU A 39 10.22 11.87 -8.85
C GLU A 39 10.69 10.80 -9.82
N ARG A 40 10.84 9.58 -9.36
CA ARG A 40 11.27 8.45 -10.22
C ARG A 40 10.11 7.64 -10.75
N TRP A 41 8.90 7.93 -10.30
CA TRP A 41 7.70 7.25 -10.74
C TRP A 41 7.34 7.70 -12.16
N PRO A 42 6.90 6.80 -13.08
CA PRO A 42 6.75 5.35 -12.84
C PRO A 42 7.99 4.52 -13.23
N HIS A 43 9.12 5.14 -13.51
CA HIS A 43 10.32 4.45 -13.95
C HIS A 43 10.89 3.54 -12.84
N GLU A 44 10.79 3.98 -11.60
CA GLU A 44 11.13 3.13 -10.47
C GLU A 44 9.87 2.93 -9.65
N ALA A 45 9.36 1.69 -9.66
CA ALA A 45 8.15 1.32 -8.94
C ALA A 45 8.40 0.01 -8.22
N TRP A 46 7.96 -0.07 -6.97
CA TRP A 46 8.11 -1.27 -6.16
C TRP A 46 6.71 -1.70 -5.72
N SER A 47 6.34 -2.94 -6.06
CA SER A 47 5.05 -3.47 -5.65
C SER A 47 5.09 -3.89 -4.19
N ILE A 48 3.94 -3.78 -3.53
CA ILE A 48 3.78 -4.29 -2.17
C ILE A 48 2.79 -5.45 -2.17
N VAL A 49 2.88 -6.24 -1.11
CA VAL A 49 1.87 -7.23 -0.76
C VAL A 49 1.24 -6.75 0.53
N ALA A 50 -0.08 -6.61 0.54
CA ALA A 50 -0.83 -6.20 1.72
C ALA A 50 -1.71 -7.37 2.16
N GLU A 51 -1.62 -7.73 3.44
CA GLU A 51 -2.51 -8.70 4.06
C GLU A 51 -3.47 -7.93 4.96
N PHE A 52 -4.74 -7.99 4.63
CA PHE A 52 -5.75 -7.22 5.35
C PHE A 52 -5.98 -7.81 6.75
N LEU A 53 -5.95 -6.96 7.77
CA LEU A 53 -6.09 -7.39 9.16
C LEU A 53 -7.48 -7.11 9.72
N GLY A 54 -8.41 -6.70 8.87
CA GLY A 54 -9.77 -6.44 9.28
C GLY A 54 -10.58 -5.91 8.12
N SER A 55 -11.78 -5.47 8.41
CA SER A 55 -12.66 -4.88 7.41
C SER A 55 -12.46 -3.38 7.35
N PRO A 56 -12.74 -2.74 6.20
CA PRO A 56 -12.67 -1.29 6.11
C PRO A 56 -13.66 -0.63 7.05
N ASP A 57 -13.25 0.51 7.61
CA ASP A 57 -14.16 1.33 8.40
C ASP A 57 -15.07 2.14 7.48
N GLU A 58 -15.86 3.04 8.07
CA GLU A 58 -16.83 3.85 7.31
C GLU A 58 -16.16 4.78 6.30
N ASN A 59 -14.88 5.08 6.49
CA ASN A 59 -14.12 5.93 5.58
C ASN A 59 -13.36 5.13 4.54
N GLY A 60 -13.51 3.81 4.54
CA GLY A 60 -12.80 2.93 3.61
C GLY A 60 -11.36 2.66 4.01
N CYS A 61 -11.00 2.86 5.28
CA CYS A 61 -9.64 2.63 5.78
C CYS A 61 -9.57 1.35 6.59
N LEU A 62 -8.45 0.64 6.46
CA LEU A 62 -8.22 -0.58 7.23
C LEU A 62 -6.75 -0.71 7.57
N ASP A 63 -6.45 -1.57 8.53
CA ASP A 63 -5.09 -1.91 8.87
C ASP A 63 -4.65 -3.12 8.06
N ALA A 64 -3.38 -3.13 7.67
CA ALA A 64 -2.82 -4.21 6.89
C ALA A 64 -1.38 -4.48 7.32
N ARG A 65 -0.95 -5.72 7.09
CA ARG A 65 0.46 -6.08 7.17
C ARG A 65 1.02 -5.94 5.76
N VAL A 66 2.07 -5.12 5.60
CA VAL A 66 2.62 -4.84 4.27
C VAL A 66 4.08 -5.26 4.20
N ARG A 67 4.49 -5.70 3.03
CA ARG A 67 5.88 -5.99 2.71
C ARG A 67 6.12 -5.73 1.24
N LEU A 68 7.37 -5.56 0.85
CA LEU A 68 7.70 -5.46 -0.57
C LEU A 68 7.49 -6.82 -1.23
N LEU A 69 6.94 -6.81 -2.44
CA LEU A 69 6.79 -8.04 -3.22
C LEU A 69 8.16 -8.63 -3.54
N ASN A 70 9.12 -7.78 -3.89
CA ASN A 70 10.50 -8.18 -4.13
C ASN A 70 11.28 -7.97 -2.83
N PRO A 71 11.70 -9.05 -2.15
CA PRO A 71 12.40 -8.90 -0.87
C PRO A 71 13.77 -8.25 -1.00
N GLU A 72 14.30 -8.11 -2.21
CA GLU A 72 15.57 -7.44 -2.45
C GLU A 72 15.42 -5.94 -2.70
N GLY A 73 14.19 -5.43 -2.65
CA GLY A 73 13.95 -3.99 -2.78
C GLY A 73 14.54 -3.19 -1.62
N PRO A 74 14.57 -1.85 -1.76
CA PRO A 74 15.14 -1.00 -0.71
C PRO A 74 14.42 -1.18 0.61
N ALA A 75 15.16 -1.59 1.64
CA ALA A 75 14.57 -1.91 2.95
C ALA A 75 13.96 -0.70 3.64
N ASP A 76 14.41 0.49 3.31
CA ASP A 76 13.95 1.72 3.95
C ASP A 76 12.68 2.30 3.34
N LEU A 77 12.10 1.65 2.33
CA LEU A 77 10.83 2.12 1.77
C LEU A 77 9.66 1.91 2.72
N LEU A 78 9.71 0.88 3.57
CA LEU A 78 8.63 0.57 4.50
C LEU A 78 9.10 0.81 5.94
N THR A 79 9.40 2.07 6.26
CA THR A 79 9.73 2.50 7.62
C THR A 79 8.57 3.30 8.19
N VAL A 80 8.52 3.41 9.51
CA VAL A 80 7.44 4.14 10.18
C VAL A 80 7.32 5.55 9.61
N GLY A 81 6.10 5.94 9.25
CA GLY A 81 5.81 7.23 8.64
C GLY A 81 5.92 7.26 7.12
N SER A 82 6.42 6.19 6.50
CA SER A 82 6.48 6.13 5.05
C SER A 82 5.08 6.20 4.44
N GLN A 83 4.93 7.01 3.40
CA GLN A 83 3.66 7.15 2.69
C GLN A 83 3.80 6.59 1.29
N PHE A 84 2.73 5.95 0.83
CA PHE A 84 2.71 5.36 -0.50
C PHE A 84 1.30 5.41 -1.08
N ASP A 85 1.25 5.46 -2.41
CA ASP A 85 0.00 5.39 -3.15
C ASP A 85 -0.02 4.07 -3.92
N LEU A 86 -1.17 3.41 -3.93
CA LEU A 86 -1.34 2.15 -4.64
C LEU A 86 -2.05 2.39 -5.97
N PHE A 87 -1.52 1.79 -7.02
CA PHE A 87 -2.02 1.98 -8.37
C PHE A 87 -2.38 0.65 -9.03
N GLU A 88 -3.45 0.66 -9.80
CA GLU A 88 -3.77 -0.40 -10.75
C GLU A 88 -3.68 0.24 -12.13
N GLY A 89 -2.57 -0.03 -12.84
CA GLY A 89 -2.26 0.72 -14.04
C GLY A 89 -2.05 2.19 -13.70
N ALA A 90 -2.79 3.07 -14.35
CA ALA A 90 -2.71 4.50 -14.08
C ALA A 90 -3.72 4.99 -13.03
N ARG A 91 -4.53 4.07 -12.48
CA ARG A 91 -5.58 4.42 -11.53
C ARG A 91 -5.06 4.38 -10.10
N LEU A 92 -5.15 5.48 -9.39
CA LEU A 92 -4.88 5.53 -7.96
C LEU A 92 -6.03 4.86 -7.23
N VAL A 93 -5.74 3.77 -6.50
CA VAL A 93 -6.80 3.00 -5.84
C VAL A 93 -6.78 3.12 -4.32
N ALA A 94 -5.63 3.47 -3.73
CA ALA A 94 -5.54 3.60 -2.27
C ALA A 94 -4.31 4.42 -1.90
N ARG A 95 -4.32 4.91 -0.65
CA ARG A 95 -3.17 5.57 -0.04
C ARG A 95 -2.86 4.87 1.27
N GLY A 96 -1.57 4.73 1.56
CA GLY A 96 -1.15 4.06 2.77
C GLY A 96 -0.09 4.82 3.53
N THR A 97 -0.04 4.57 4.84
CA THR A 97 1.00 5.10 5.73
C THR A 97 1.45 3.98 6.63
N VAL A 98 2.76 3.77 6.72
CA VAL A 98 3.34 2.78 7.62
C VAL A 98 3.22 3.32 9.05
N THR A 99 2.63 2.54 9.94
CA THR A 99 2.32 2.99 11.30
C THR A 99 3.27 2.42 12.34
N GLU A 100 3.66 1.15 12.21
CA GLU A 100 4.53 0.51 13.19
C GLU A 100 5.15 -0.75 12.62
N PRO A 101 6.25 -1.24 13.20
CA PRO A 101 6.79 -2.54 12.82
C PRO A 101 5.80 -3.65 13.19
N GLU A 102 5.77 -4.70 12.38
CA GLU A 102 5.01 -5.90 12.72
C GLU A 102 5.79 -6.67 13.77
N PRO A 103 5.17 -6.99 14.91
CA PRO A 103 5.86 -7.74 15.97
C PRO A 103 6.19 -9.17 15.56
#